data_55ab0f8c666d748d7a7ccd9eab58c5b0
#
_entry.id   55ab0f8c666d748d7a7ccd9eab58c5b0
#
_cell.length_a   1.000
_cell.length_b   1.000
_cell.length_c   1.000
_cell.angle_alpha   90.00
_cell.angle_beta   90.00
_cell.angle_gamma   90.00
#
_symmetry.space_group_name_H-M   'P 1'
#
loop_
_entity.id
_entity.type
_entity.pdbx_description
1 polymer ?
#
loop_
_entity_poly.entity_id
_entity_poly.type
_entity_poly.pdbx_seq_one_letter_code
_entity_poly.pdbx_strand_id
1 'polypeptide(L)'
;MIQAAIDEVGGTEGTVLVPKGTYMVDAVDKKQRLSLRGDMTLKLADGATLKAIPNDSRKYSVLSISGASNVTVVGGTLEGDRVEHRGNEGEAGMGIRIEHDANNVTISGVTSRKMWGDGFYVEGATDTKFCGVTADSNRRQGLSIVEANGVLVTNSVFSNTRGTRPSAGIDLEPDNTSQKIVNVRIESSKFLNNAGPGIEIAGKKGAVAKVELARNVFKGNRPILVENAPAMIASAICDNRQVASETVHTEGPYAFADPVDVVVHQNDCQDGSDMRLNRQTRKKNK
;
A
#
# COMPACT_ATOMS: atom_id res chain seq x y z
N MET A 1 4.21 27.85 2.77
CA MET A 1 3.92 27.80 4.23
C MET A 1 4.11 26.42 4.83
N ILE A 2 3.38 25.37 4.40
CA ILE A 2 3.52 24.03 5.03
C ILE A 2 4.96 23.48 4.86
N GLN A 3 5.56 23.56 3.66
CA GLN A 3 6.94 23.09 3.45
C GLN A 3 7.96 23.83 4.33
N ALA A 4 7.80 25.13 4.51
CA ALA A 4 8.70 25.91 5.38
C ALA A 4 8.63 25.42 6.84
N ALA A 5 7.44 25.12 7.36
CA ALA A 5 7.29 24.53 8.69
C ALA A 5 7.89 23.11 8.78
N ILE A 6 7.76 22.31 7.71
CA ILE A 6 8.39 21.00 7.62
C ILE A 6 9.93 21.13 7.67
N ASP A 7 10.48 22.09 6.93
CA ASP A 7 11.94 22.33 6.88
C ASP A 7 12.49 22.85 8.22
N GLU A 8 11.69 23.63 8.95
CA GLU A 8 12.06 24.15 10.29
C GLU A 8 12.03 23.07 11.36
N VAL A 9 11.04 22.15 11.29
CA VAL A 9 10.81 21.11 12.31
C VAL A 9 11.66 19.86 12.04
N GLY A 10 12.10 19.65 10.81
CA GLY A 10 12.89 18.48 10.45
C GLY A 10 14.16 18.32 11.29
N GLY A 11 14.43 17.11 11.80
CA GLY A 11 15.56 16.79 12.68
C GLY A 11 15.38 17.19 14.15
N THR A 12 14.17 17.65 14.55
CA THR A 12 13.92 18.13 15.92
C THR A 12 12.98 17.26 16.74
N GLU A 13 12.49 16.15 16.18
CA GLU A 13 11.39 15.33 16.73
C GLU A 13 10.08 16.12 16.91
N GLY A 14 9.99 17.30 16.31
CA GLY A 14 8.86 18.20 16.44
C GLY A 14 7.66 17.82 15.56
N THR A 15 6.58 18.56 15.74
CA THR A 15 5.31 18.33 15.03
C THR A 15 4.89 19.55 14.23
N VAL A 16 4.63 19.36 12.95
CA VAL A 16 3.89 20.32 12.11
C VAL A 16 2.42 19.98 12.17
N LEU A 17 1.59 20.88 12.71
CA LEU A 17 0.14 20.75 12.70
C LEU A 17 -0.44 21.52 11.51
N VAL A 18 -1.14 20.81 10.63
CA VAL A 18 -1.96 21.42 9.55
C VAL A 18 -3.41 21.52 10.03
N PRO A 19 -3.94 22.73 10.24
CA PRO A 19 -5.31 22.92 10.70
C PRO A 19 -6.35 22.43 9.70
N LYS A 20 -7.63 22.40 10.11
CA LYS A 20 -8.76 22.14 9.22
C LYS A 20 -8.76 23.12 8.03
N GLY A 21 -8.94 22.60 6.84
CA GLY A 21 -8.98 23.37 5.59
C GLY A 21 -8.53 22.54 4.40
N THR A 22 -8.68 23.10 3.19
CA THR A 22 -8.16 22.49 1.96
C THR A 22 -6.96 23.28 1.47
N TYR A 23 -5.84 22.60 1.33
CA TYR A 23 -4.57 23.17 0.92
C TYR A 23 -4.17 22.59 -0.43
N MET A 24 -4.09 23.44 -1.44
CA MET A 24 -3.67 23.02 -2.78
C MET A 24 -2.16 22.80 -2.80
N VAL A 25 -1.74 21.65 -3.34
CA VAL A 25 -0.35 21.23 -3.44
C VAL A 25 0.02 21.09 -4.91
N ASP A 26 1.05 21.79 -5.36
CA ASP A 26 1.68 21.48 -6.65
C ASP A 26 2.52 20.21 -6.47
N ALA A 27 1.88 19.07 -6.75
CA ALA A 27 2.47 17.76 -6.54
C ALA A 27 3.50 17.39 -7.63
N VAL A 28 3.55 18.14 -8.72
CA VAL A 28 4.43 17.90 -9.88
C VAL A 28 5.79 18.55 -9.68
N ASP A 29 5.81 19.80 -9.27
CA ASP A 29 7.06 20.53 -9.04
C ASP A 29 7.78 19.99 -7.79
N LYS A 30 8.97 19.47 -8.01
CA LYS A 30 9.82 18.95 -6.93
C LYS A 30 10.13 19.96 -5.82
N LYS A 31 10.03 21.26 -6.12
CA LYS A 31 10.26 22.34 -5.13
C LYS A 31 9.00 22.73 -4.37
N GLN A 32 7.82 22.38 -4.88
CA GLN A 32 6.52 22.77 -4.31
C GLN A 32 5.76 21.59 -3.70
N ARG A 33 6.06 20.35 -4.11
CA ARG A 33 5.52 19.16 -3.45
C ARG A 33 5.99 19.12 -1.99
N LEU A 34 5.19 18.58 -1.10
CA LEU A 34 5.55 18.46 0.30
C LEU A 34 6.52 17.29 0.51
N SER A 35 7.74 17.62 0.92
CA SER A 35 8.82 16.65 1.18
C SER A 35 9.15 16.65 2.66
N LEU A 36 8.82 15.52 3.33
CA LEU A 36 9.05 15.37 4.77
C LEU A 36 10.54 15.14 5.06
N ARG A 37 10.96 15.58 6.22
CA ARG A 37 12.32 15.43 6.76
C ARG A 37 12.33 14.31 7.80
N GLY A 38 13.53 13.85 8.16
CA GLY A 38 13.68 12.90 9.27
C GLY A 38 13.30 13.50 10.62
N ASP A 39 13.07 12.64 11.59
CA ASP A 39 12.80 12.98 12.98
C ASP A 39 11.70 14.03 13.14
N MET A 40 10.52 13.77 12.55
CA MET A 40 9.39 14.69 12.63
C MET A 40 8.03 14.00 12.54
N THR A 41 7.01 14.73 12.99
CA THR A 41 5.60 14.36 12.79
C THR A 41 4.89 15.42 11.94
N LEU A 42 4.20 14.98 10.87
CA LEU A 42 3.19 15.79 10.18
C LEU A 42 1.80 15.37 10.66
N LYS A 43 1.11 16.24 11.37
CA LYS A 43 -0.24 15.99 11.87
C LYS A 43 -1.25 16.83 11.09
N LEU A 44 -2.17 16.17 10.43
CA LEU A 44 -3.30 16.78 9.74
C LEU A 44 -4.51 16.73 10.68
N ALA A 45 -5.05 17.87 11.08
CA ALA A 45 -6.25 17.92 11.91
C ALA A 45 -7.48 17.34 11.19
N ASP A 46 -8.52 16.99 11.94
CA ASP A 46 -9.77 16.53 11.37
C ASP A 46 -10.32 17.58 10.39
N GLY A 47 -10.65 17.14 9.18
CA GLY A 47 -11.08 18.02 8.09
C GLY A 47 -9.96 18.79 7.39
N ALA A 48 -8.69 18.51 7.68
CA ALA A 48 -7.58 18.99 6.86
C ALA A 48 -7.43 18.13 5.61
N THR A 49 -7.31 18.76 4.45
CA THR A 49 -7.12 18.11 3.16
C THR A 49 -5.95 18.73 2.40
N LEU A 50 -4.99 17.93 2.01
CA LEU A 50 -3.95 18.28 1.04
C LEU A 50 -4.43 17.80 -0.33
N LYS A 51 -4.76 18.71 -1.24
CA LYS A 51 -5.30 18.38 -2.55
C LYS A 51 -4.28 18.71 -3.64
N ALA A 52 -3.99 17.72 -4.51
CA ALA A 52 -3.18 17.94 -5.70
C ALA A 52 -3.84 18.96 -6.62
N ILE A 53 -3.08 19.95 -7.08
CA ILE A 53 -3.51 20.84 -8.16
C ILE A 53 -3.71 19.99 -9.42
N PRO A 54 -4.86 20.10 -10.13
CA PRO A 54 -5.10 19.34 -11.35
C PRO A 54 -4.01 19.55 -12.40
N ASN A 55 -3.43 18.47 -12.90
CA ASN A 55 -2.28 18.49 -13.79
C ASN A 55 -2.43 17.47 -14.93
N ASP A 56 -1.42 17.33 -15.76
CA ASP A 56 -1.30 16.36 -16.85
C ASP A 56 -0.05 15.47 -16.72
N SER A 57 0.58 15.50 -15.53
CA SER A 57 1.84 14.80 -15.32
C SER A 57 1.63 13.29 -15.19
N ARG A 58 2.46 12.53 -15.87
CA ARG A 58 2.51 11.07 -15.73
C ARG A 58 2.94 10.61 -14.34
N LYS A 59 3.60 11.51 -13.57
CA LYS A 59 4.19 11.19 -12.26
C LYS A 59 4.13 12.40 -11.34
N TYR A 60 3.52 12.21 -10.17
CA TYR A 60 3.53 13.20 -9.10
C TYR A 60 3.41 12.52 -7.73
N SER A 61 3.62 13.24 -6.64
CA SER A 61 3.26 12.82 -5.28
C SER A 61 2.84 14.01 -4.42
N VAL A 62 1.76 13.85 -3.65
CA VAL A 62 1.29 14.90 -2.74
C VAL A 62 2.26 15.07 -1.56
N LEU A 63 2.67 13.93 -0.97
CA LEU A 63 3.72 13.86 0.06
C LEU A 63 4.85 12.94 -0.42
N SER A 64 6.09 13.32 -0.13
CA SER A 64 7.27 12.51 -0.38
C SER A 64 8.07 12.33 0.90
N ILE A 65 8.45 11.08 1.19
CA ILE A 65 9.36 10.69 2.27
C ILE A 65 10.51 9.95 1.58
N SER A 66 11.62 10.65 1.36
CA SER A 66 12.73 10.13 0.57
C SER A 66 14.02 10.22 1.37
N GLY A 67 14.66 9.09 1.67
CA GLY A 67 15.89 9.01 2.45
C GLY A 67 15.74 9.52 3.89
N ALA A 68 14.52 9.59 4.42
CA ALA A 68 14.23 10.16 5.74
C ALA A 68 13.87 9.06 6.73
N SER A 69 14.31 9.20 7.98
CA SER A 69 14.04 8.26 9.06
C SER A 69 13.19 8.88 10.16
N ASN A 70 12.46 8.03 10.90
CA ASN A 70 11.64 8.45 12.05
C ASN A 70 10.57 9.47 11.66
N VAL A 71 9.84 9.20 10.58
CA VAL A 71 8.79 10.09 10.08
C VAL A 71 7.42 9.54 10.42
N THR A 72 6.59 10.38 11.02
CA THR A 72 5.20 10.03 11.30
C THR A 72 4.24 10.98 10.57
N VAL A 73 3.23 10.43 9.89
CA VAL A 73 2.12 11.20 9.30
C VAL A 73 0.82 10.74 9.95
N VAL A 74 0.07 11.68 10.53
CA VAL A 74 -1.15 11.38 11.29
C VAL A 74 -2.36 12.13 10.76
N GLY A 75 -3.43 11.39 10.48
CA GLY A 75 -4.76 11.93 10.20
C GLY A 75 -4.92 12.63 8.86
N GLY A 76 -6.06 13.26 8.68
CA GLY A 76 -6.39 14.06 7.50
C GLY A 76 -6.60 13.30 6.20
N THR A 77 -6.73 14.07 5.12
CA THR A 77 -6.99 13.54 3.78
C THR A 77 -5.95 14.04 2.77
N LEU A 78 -5.47 13.14 1.94
CA LEU A 78 -4.77 13.46 0.70
C LEU A 78 -5.74 13.19 -0.45
N GLU A 79 -6.00 14.18 -1.28
CA GLU A 79 -6.87 14.05 -2.44
C GLU A 79 -6.08 14.30 -3.73
N GLY A 80 -6.11 13.32 -4.62
CA GLY A 80 -5.53 13.41 -5.95
C GLY A 80 -6.44 14.12 -6.94
N ASP A 81 -5.95 14.24 -8.16
CA ASP A 81 -6.64 14.91 -9.26
C ASP A 81 -7.33 13.94 -10.24
N ARG A 82 -7.49 12.68 -9.88
CA ARG A 82 -8.00 11.63 -10.79
C ARG A 82 -9.21 12.06 -11.64
N VAL A 83 -10.13 12.81 -11.06
CA VAL A 83 -11.36 13.27 -11.74
C VAL A 83 -11.11 14.51 -12.58
N GLU A 84 -10.10 15.30 -12.22
CA GLU A 84 -9.73 16.57 -12.83
C GLU A 84 -8.42 16.49 -13.64
N HIS A 85 -7.82 15.30 -13.72
CA HIS A 85 -6.56 15.07 -14.45
C HIS A 85 -6.72 15.34 -15.94
N ARG A 86 -5.79 16.09 -16.53
CA ARG A 86 -5.90 16.55 -17.91
C ARG A 86 -5.23 15.63 -18.92
N GLY A 87 -4.41 14.68 -18.45
CA GLY A 87 -3.73 13.69 -19.27
C GLY A 87 -4.42 12.33 -19.27
N ASN A 88 -4.09 11.50 -20.25
CA ASN A 88 -4.56 10.12 -20.33
C ASN A 88 -3.46 9.10 -20.03
N GLU A 89 -2.21 9.54 -19.95
CA GLU A 89 -1.03 8.70 -19.82
C GLU A 89 -0.42 8.76 -18.42
N GLY A 90 0.37 7.73 -18.10
CA GLY A 90 1.03 7.58 -16.83
C GLY A 90 0.12 6.98 -15.74
N GLU A 91 0.75 6.55 -14.69
CA GLU A 91 0.09 5.83 -13.59
C GLU A 91 0.73 6.09 -12.23
N ALA A 92 1.70 7.02 -12.17
CA ALA A 92 2.51 7.25 -10.97
C ALA A 92 2.11 8.55 -10.23
N GLY A 93 0.82 8.87 -10.19
CA GLY A 93 0.27 9.96 -9.38
C GLY A 93 -0.10 9.45 -7.99
N MET A 94 0.74 9.71 -6.98
CA MET A 94 0.69 9.06 -5.67
C MET A 94 0.29 10.02 -4.55
N GLY A 95 -0.40 9.48 -3.54
CA GLY A 95 -0.70 10.24 -2.33
C GLY A 95 0.55 10.41 -1.46
N ILE A 96 1.08 9.32 -0.93
CA ILE A 96 2.36 9.31 -0.20
C ILE A 96 3.32 8.39 -0.94
N ARG A 97 4.52 8.90 -1.22
CA ARG A 97 5.63 8.15 -1.78
C ARG A 97 6.74 8.02 -0.74
N ILE A 98 7.12 6.77 -0.40
CA ILE A 98 8.16 6.42 0.57
C ILE A 98 9.25 5.70 -0.20
N GLU A 99 10.46 6.29 -0.25
CA GLU A 99 11.51 5.80 -1.14
C GLU A 99 12.93 6.09 -0.64
N HIS A 100 13.94 5.48 -1.31
CA HIS A 100 15.35 5.78 -1.12
C HIS A 100 15.84 5.61 0.32
N ASP A 101 15.77 4.39 0.84
CA ASP A 101 16.24 4.02 2.17
C ASP A 101 15.51 4.75 3.33
N ALA A 102 14.27 5.20 3.09
CA ALA A 102 13.43 5.69 4.18
C ALA A 102 13.26 4.60 5.25
N ASN A 103 13.36 5.00 6.53
CA ASN A 103 13.36 4.03 7.61
C ASN A 103 12.47 4.48 8.78
N ASN A 104 11.82 3.54 9.44
CA ASN A 104 10.94 3.80 10.57
C ASN A 104 9.89 4.88 10.27
N VAL A 105 9.08 4.59 9.24
CA VAL A 105 8.01 5.48 8.78
C VAL A 105 6.65 4.96 9.27
N THR A 106 5.86 5.82 9.89
CA THR A 106 4.51 5.50 10.35
C THR A 106 3.46 6.40 9.68
N ILE A 107 2.50 5.81 9.01
CA ILE A 107 1.32 6.47 8.45
C ILE A 107 0.10 6.00 9.23
N SER A 108 -0.56 6.90 9.94
CA SER A 108 -1.65 6.54 10.85
C SER A 108 -2.91 7.37 10.62
N GLY A 109 -4.06 6.73 10.42
CA GLY A 109 -5.35 7.39 10.27
C GLY A 109 -5.48 8.30 9.04
N VAL A 110 -4.59 8.16 8.06
CA VAL A 110 -4.58 8.98 6.83
C VAL A 110 -5.52 8.39 5.79
N THR A 111 -6.34 9.25 5.17
CA THR A 111 -7.10 8.90 3.97
C THR A 111 -6.36 9.38 2.72
N SER A 112 -6.03 8.47 1.79
CA SER A 112 -5.49 8.79 0.47
C SER A 112 -6.49 8.38 -0.60
N ARG A 113 -7.06 9.35 -1.32
CA ARG A 113 -8.15 9.09 -2.25
C ARG A 113 -8.01 9.78 -3.60
N LYS A 114 -8.66 9.20 -4.61
CA LYS A 114 -8.76 9.76 -5.96
C LYS A 114 -7.41 10.13 -6.57
N MET A 115 -6.37 9.36 -6.29
CA MET A 115 -5.08 9.54 -6.93
C MET A 115 -5.12 9.09 -8.38
N TRP A 116 -4.33 9.73 -9.26
CA TRP A 116 -4.15 9.30 -10.65
C TRP A 116 -3.43 7.96 -10.76
N GLY A 117 -2.65 7.60 -9.75
CA GLY A 117 -2.01 6.29 -9.55
C GLY A 117 -2.45 5.66 -8.23
N ASP A 118 -1.52 5.58 -7.30
CA ASP A 118 -1.64 4.82 -6.07
C ASP A 118 -1.94 5.72 -4.86
N GLY A 119 -2.69 5.18 -3.91
CA GLY A 119 -2.90 5.86 -2.63
C GLY A 119 -1.60 6.03 -1.86
N PHE A 120 -0.84 4.93 -1.76
CA PHE A 120 0.45 4.86 -1.09
C PHE A 120 1.43 4.05 -1.95
N TYR A 121 2.72 4.40 -1.87
CA TYR A 121 3.78 3.73 -2.64
C TYR A 121 5.04 3.58 -1.79
N VAL A 122 5.65 2.39 -1.80
CA VAL A 122 6.85 2.05 -1.03
C VAL A 122 7.89 1.41 -1.95
N GLU A 123 9.08 2.03 -2.02
CA GLU A 123 10.21 1.54 -2.81
C GLU A 123 11.53 1.77 -2.07
N GLY A 124 12.22 0.70 -1.69
CA GLY A 124 13.51 0.78 -0.98
C GLY A 124 13.36 1.38 0.42
N ALA A 125 12.39 0.90 1.21
CA ALA A 125 12.16 1.36 2.57
C ALA A 125 12.23 0.21 3.58
N THR A 126 12.53 0.56 4.83
CA THR A 126 12.56 -0.39 5.95
C THR A 126 11.65 0.09 7.08
N ASP A 127 11.05 -0.87 7.82
CA ASP A 127 10.23 -0.62 9.00
C ASP A 127 9.10 0.41 8.77
N THR A 128 8.28 0.17 7.74
CA THR A 128 7.15 1.03 7.38
C THR A 128 5.84 0.50 7.98
N LYS A 129 5.04 1.37 8.58
CA LYS A 129 3.75 1.02 9.22
C LYS A 129 2.61 1.84 8.64
N PHE A 130 1.54 1.16 8.26
CA PHE A 130 0.25 1.73 7.86
C PHE A 130 -0.82 1.27 8.85
N CYS A 131 -1.27 2.18 9.72
CA CYS A 131 -2.18 1.87 10.80
C CYS A 131 -3.49 2.65 10.65
N GLY A 132 -4.63 1.97 10.45
CA GLY A 132 -5.93 2.63 10.30
C GLY A 132 -6.03 3.57 9.09
N VAL A 133 -5.27 3.31 8.02
CA VAL A 133 -5.32 4.13 6.81
C VAL A 133 -6.50 3.76 5.92
N THR A 134 -6.91 4.69 5.09
CA THR A 134 -7.91 4.44 4.03
C THR A 134 -7.33 4.82 2.67
N ALA A 135 -7.31 3.88 1.74
CA ALA A 135 -7.03 4.13 0.34
C ALA A 135 -8.32 3.93 -0.45
N ASP A 136 -8.89 5.00 -1.00
CA ASP A 136 -10.20 4.93 -1.65
C ASP A 136 -10.21 5.54 -3.04
N SER A 137 -10.87 4.86 -3.97
CA SER A 137 -11.13 5.39 -5.31
C SER A 137 -9.87 5.81 -6.09
N ASN A 138 -8.72 5.19 -5.81
CA ASN A 138 -7.48 5.42 -6.54
C ASN A 138 -7.55 4.72 -7.91
N ARG A 139 -6.78 5.21 -8.89
CA ARG A 139 -6.90 4.72 -10.26
C ARG A 139 -6.15 3.42 -10.50
N ARG A 140 -5.00 3.20 -9.82
CA ARG A 140 -4.15 2.02 -10.04
C ARG A 140 -4.16 1.08 -8.83
N GLN A 141 -3.65 1.50 -7.68
CA GLN A 141 -3.55 0.70 -6.46
C GLN A 141 -4.01 1.48 -5.24
N GLY A 142 -4.41 0.77 -4.19
CA GLY A 142 -4.52 1.37 -2.87
C GLY A 142 -3.16 1.60 -2.24
N LEU A 143 -2.31 0.56 -2.25
CA LEU A 143 -0.91 0.59 -1.82
C LEU A 143 -0.07 -0.29 -2.74
N SER A 144 1.03 0.23 -3.27
CA SER A 144 2.06 -0.53 -3.98
C SER A 144 3.30 -0.69 -3.11
N ILE A 145 3.82 -1.91 -3.05
CA ILE A 145 5.09 -2.24 -2.40
C ILE A 145 5.98 -2.86 -3.47
N VAL A 146 7.06 -2.17 -3.82
CA VAL A 146 8.00 -2.57 -4.88
C VAL A 146 9.30 -3.12 -4.30
N GLU A 147 9.80 -2.47 -3.27
CA GLU A 147 10.95 -2.93 -2.51
C GLU A 147 10.80 -2.51 -1.05
N ALA A 148 10.86 -3.47 -0.12
CA ALA A 148 10.77 -3.16 1.30
C ALA A 148 11.28 -4.31 2.19
N ASN A 149 11.72 -3.95 3.39
CA ASN A 149 11.97 -4.89 4.47
C ASN A 149 11.28 -4.42 5.76
N GLY A 150 10.29 -5.17 6.21
CA GLY A 150 9.47 -4.80 7.36
C GLY A 150 8.34 -3.83 6.99
N VAL A 151 7.20 -4.36 6.55
CA VAL A 151 5.98 -3.57 6.33
C VAL A 151 4.84 -4.15 7.17
N LEU A 152 4.21 -3.31 7.97
CA LEU A 152 2.99 -3.64 8.69
C LEU A 152 1.82 -2.82 8.15
N VAL A 153 0.77 -3.50 7.72
CA VAL A 153 -0.53 -2.89 7.40
C VAL A 153 -1.57 -3.45 8.35
N THR A 154 -2.20 -2.60 9.14
CA THR A 154 -3.20 -3.07 10.11
C THR A 154 -4.40 -2.13 10.20
N ASN A 155 -5.59 -2.72 10.48
CA ASN A 155 -6.85 -1.98 10.72
C ASN A 155 -7.20 -0.98 9.62
N SER A 156 -6.85 -1.28 8.37
CA SER A 156 -6.91 -0.35 7.23
C SER A 156 -8.01 -0.73 6.23
N VAL A 157 -8.35 0.22 5.35
CA VAL A 157 -9.38 0.01 4.33
C VAL A 157 -8.82 0.35 2.95
N PHE A 158 -8.94 -0.59 2.01
CA PHE A 158 -8.53 -0.44 0.62
C PHE A 158 -9.75 -0.67 -0.26
N SER A 159 -10.27 0.39 -0.88
CA SER A 159 -11.58 0.32 -1.51
C SER A 159 -11.68 1.03 -2.86
N ASN A 160 -12.58 0.53 -3.71
CA ASN A 160 -13.02 1.18 -4.94
C ASN A 160 -11.88 1.51 -5.94
N THR A 161 -10.76 0.80 -5.86
CA THR A 161 -9.64 0.95 -6.79
C THR A 161 -10.04 0.45 -8.17
N ARG A 162 -9.90 1.29 -9.20
CA ARG A 162 -10.26 0.93 -10.59
C ARG A 162 -9.68 1.90 -11.59
N GLY A 163 -9.36 1.45 -12.80
CA GLY A 163 -8.95 2.31 -13.92
C GLY A 163 -7.71 1.76 -14.63
N THR A 164 -6.60 1.61 -13.95
CA THR A 164 -5.37 1.00 -14.48
C THR A 164 -5.11 -0.31 -13.76
N ARG A 165 -4.80 -1.36 -14.51
CA ARG A 165 -4.44 -2.66 -13.92
C ARG A 165 -3.16 -2.54 -13.07
N PRO A 166 -3.03 -3.40 -12.05
CA PRO A 166 -3.96 -4.47 -11.67
C PRO A 166 -5.23 -4.02 -10.95
N SER A 167 -5.33 -2.75 -10.53
CA SER A 167 -6.48 -2.20 -9.78
C SER A 167 -6.69 -2.90 -8.44
N ALA A 168 -5.60 -3.32 -7.81
CA ALA A 168 -5.60 -4.04 -6.55
C ALA A 168 -5.80 -3.11 -5.33
N GLY A 169 -6.24 -3.68 -4.23
CA GLY A 169 -6.22 -2.98 -2.95
C GLY A 169 -4.78 -2.78 -2.47
N ILE A 170 -4.00 -3.87 -2.39
CA ILE A 170 -2.55 -3.84 -2.16
C ILE A 170 -1.88 -4.69 -3.24
N ASP A 171 -0.72 -4.24 -3.73
CA ASP A 171 0.11 -4.94 -4.69
C ASP A 171 1.56 -5.04 -4.18
N LEU A 172 2.07 -6.27 -4.14
CA LEU A 172 3.47 -6.59 -3.82
C LEU A 172 4.14 -7.01 -5.13
N GLU A 173 4.75 -6.06 -5.84
CA GLU A 173 5.28 -6.26 -7.19
C GLU A 173 6.70 -5.69 -7.32
N PRO A 174 7.77 -6.50 -7.08
CA PRO A 174 9.12 -6.08 -7.41
C PRO A 174 9.27 -5.81 -8.92
N ASP A 175 9.83 -4.66 -9.28
CA ASP A 175 9.99 -4.24 -10.68
C ASP A 175 11.18 -4.89 -11.39
N ASN A 176 12.14 -5.40 -10.63
CA ASN A 176 13.35 -6.02 -11.17
C ASN A 176 13.94 -7.08 -10.23
N THR A 177 14.92 -7.82 -10.72
CA THR A 177 15.53 -8.97 -10.02
C THR A 177 16.36 -8.61 -8.78
N SER A 178 16.76 -7.36 -8.63
CA SER A 178 17.51 -6.90 -7.44
C SER A 178 16.60 -6.52 -6.28
N GLN A 179 15.35 -6.15 -6.57
CA GLN A 179 14.39 -5.74 -5.55
C GLN A 179 13.85 -6.93 -4.76
N LYS A 180 13.64 -6.68 -3.47
CA LYS A 180 13.13 -7.67 -2.54
C LYS A 180 12.04 -7.09 -1.66
N ILE A 181 10.99 -7.86 -1.47
CA ILE A 181 9.92 -7.56 -0.52
C ILE A 181 9.95 -8.65 0.54
N VAL A 182 10.32 -8.28 1.77
CA VAL A 182 10.46 -9.24 2.87
C VAL A 182 9.85 -8.72 4.17
N ASN A 183 9.43 -9.63 5.03
CA ASN A 183 8.85 -9.30 6.34
C ASN A 183 7.62 -8.37 6.23
N VAL A 184 6.65 -8.75 5.41
CA VAL A 184 5.40 -8.01 5.23
C VAL A 184 4.28 -8.69 6.02
N ARG A 185 3.55 -7.91 6.82
CA ARG A 185 2.36 -8.35 7.51
C ARG A 185 1.18 -7.45 7.17
N ILE A 186 0.11 -8.05 6.65
CA ILE A 186 -1.16 -7.37 6.33
C ILE A 186 -2.24 -8.04 7.13
N GLU A 187 -2.80 -7.32 8.10
CA GLU A 187 -3.75 -7.92 9.01
C GLU A 187 -4.94 -7.02 9.35
N SER A 188 -6.05 -7.65 9.77
CA SER A 188 -7.23 -6.97 10.30
C SER A 188 -7.74 -5.84 9.41
N SER A 189 -7.51 -5.94 8.10
CA SER A 189 -7.82 -4.90 7.12
C SER A 189 -8.97 -5.33 6.20
N LYS A 190 -9.58 -4.34 5.54
CA LYS A 190 -10.75 -4.56 4.67
C LYS A 190 -10.41 -4.18 3.23
N PHE A 191 -10.78 -5.05 2.31
CA PHE A 191 -10.61 -4.89 0.88
C PHE A 191 -11.99 -4.91 0.22
N LEU A 192 -12.43 -3.77 -0.31
CA LEU A 192 -13.82 -3.57 -0.68
C LEU A 192 -13.95 -3.04 -2.11
N ASN A 193 -14.66 -3.80 -2.97
CA ASN A 193 -15.05 -3.36 -4.32
C ASN A 193 -13.89 -2.89 -5.22
N ASN A 194 -12.69 -3.45 -5.07
CA ASN A 194 -11.60 -3.20 -5.98
C ASN A 194 -11.85 -3.94 -7.31
N ALA A 195 -11.53 -3.34 -8.43
CA ALA A 195 -11.73 -3.98 -9.74
C ALA A 195 -10.73 -5.13 -9.98
N GLY A 196 -9.59 -5.11 -9.32
CA GLY A 196 -8.62 -6.19 -9.26
C GLY A 196 -8.69 -6.96 -7.93
N PRO A 197 -7.63 -7.70 -7.58
CA PRO A 197 -7.55 -8.41 -6.31
C PRO A 197 -7.60 -7.48 -5.10
N GLY A 198 -8.05 -7.99 -3.95
CA GLY A 198 -7.85 -7.29 -2.69
C GLY A 198 -6.36 -7.15 -2.40
N ILE A 199 -5.62 -8.28 -2.50
CA ILE A 199 -4.17 -8.31 -2.40
C ILE A 199 -3.63 -9.08 -3.60
N GLU A 200 -2.66 -8.48 -4.30
CA GLU A 200 -1.88 -9.13 -5.36
C GLU A 200 -0.44 -9.30 -4.91
N ILE A 201 0.15 -10.43 -5.27
CA ILE A 201 1.56 -10.73 -5.06
C ILE A 201 2.10 -11.20 -6.40
N ALA A 202 2.89 -10.37 -7.06
CA ALA A 202 3.44 -10.62 -8.38
C ALA A 202 4.98 -10.66 -8.32
N GLY A 203 5.53 -11.87 -8.13
CA GLY A 203 6.97 -12.08 -7.98
C GLY A 203 7.74 -12.27 -9.28
N LYS A 204 7.25 -11.78 -10.41
CA LYS A 204 7.84 -12.03 -11.74
C LYS A 204 9.30 -11.65 -11.86
N LYS A 205 9.71 -10.59 -11.19
CA LYS A 205 11.00 -9.96 -11.41
C LYS A 205 11.91 -10.02 -10.20
N GLY A 206 11.37 -10.02 -8.97
CA GLY A 206 12.16 -10.01 -7.74
C GLY A 206 11.66 -11.02 -6.71
N ALA A 207 12.28 -11.01 -5.55
CA ALA A 207 11.94 -11.94 -4.48
C ALA A 207 10.88 -11.38 -3.53
N VAL A 208 9.85 -12.17 -3.23
CA VAL A 208 8.87 -11.89 -2.20
C VAL A 208 8.91 -13.01 -1.16
N ALA A 209 9.18 -12.69 0.10
CA ALA A 209 9.33 -13.70 1.16
C ALA A 209 8.83 -13.22 2.52
N LYS A 210 8.46 -14.15 3.39
CA LYS A 210 7.99 -13.87 4.74
C LYS A 210 6.80 -12.90 4.74
N VAL A 211 5.78 -13.21 3.95
CA VAL A 211 4.52 -12.46 3.89
C VAL A 211 3.49 -13.16 4.76
N GLU A 212 2.90 -12.43 5.68
CA GLU A 212 1.79 -12.89 6.50
C GLU A 212 0.53 -12.10 6.16
N LEU A 213 -0.53 -12.79 5.78
CA LEU A 213 -1.85 -12.21 5.47
C LEU A 213 -2.87 -12.79 6.47
N ALA A 214 -3.30 -11.99 7.44
CA ALA A 214 -4.04 -12.50 8.59
C ALA A 214 -5.32 -11.70 8.88
N ARG A 215 -6.43 -12.38 9.15
CA ARG A 215 -7.67 -11.76 9.64
C ARG A 215 -8.21 -10.62 8.77
N ASN A 216 -7.96 -10.67 7.46
CA ASN A 216 -8.46 -9.67 6.52
C ASN A 216 -9.87 -10.03 6.03
N VAL A 217 -10.63 -9.01 5.65
CA VAL A 217 -11.98 -9.15 5.12
C VAL A 217 -12.02 -8.66 3.67
N PHE A 218 -12.53 -9.50 2.78
CA PHE A 218 -12.66 -9.21 1.35
C PHE A 218 -14.12 -9.20 0.93
N LYS A 219 -14.54 -8.17 0.19
CA LYS A 219 -15.89 -8.07 -0.36
C LYS A 219 -15.89 -7.35 -1.70
N GLY A 220 -16.55 -7.94 -2.71
CA GLY A 220 -16.69 -7.31 -4.03
C GLY A 220 -15.39 -7.25 -4.86
N ASN A 221 -14.42 -8.08 -4.53
CA ASN A 221 -13.18 -8.27 -5.30
C ASN A 221 -12.67 -9.71 -5.14
N ARG A 222 -11.78 -10.17 -6.02
CA ARG A 222 -11.00 -11.40 -5.78
C ARG A 222 -10.16 -11.17 -4.51
N PRO A 223 -10.17 -12.09 -3.53
CA PRO A 223 -9.47 -11.83 -2.28
C PRO A 223 -7.96 -11.67 -2.46
N ILE A 224 -7.27 -12.75 -2.84
CA ILE A 224 -5.82 -12.80 -2.95
C ILE A 224 -5.46 -13.47 -4.27
N LEU A 225 -4.55 -12.83 -5.01
CA LEU A 225 -3.94 -13.39 -6.21
C LEU A 225 -2.44 -13.48 -6.01
N VAL A 226 -1.87 -14.65 -6.26
CA VAL A 226 -0.42 -14.86 -6.26
C VAL A 226 0.00 -15.31 -7.65
N GLU A 227 0.80 -14.51 -8.34
CA GLU A 227 1.29 -14.79 -9.67
C GLU A 227 2.81 -14.76 -9.72
N ASN A 228 3.39 -15.80 -10.36
CA ASN A 228 4.83 -15.86 -10.65
C ASN A 228 5.72 -15.49 -9.44
N ALA A 229 5.36 -15.94 -8.24
CA ALA A 229 6.12 -15.71 -7.03
C ALA A 229 6.83 -17.00 -6.57
N PRO A 230 7.85 -17.50 -7.30
CA PRO A 230 8.52 -18.77 -6.99
C PRO A 230 9.24 -18.73 -5.65
N ALA A 231 9.41 -17.58 -5.07
CA ALA A 231 10.13 -17.32 -3.84
C ALA A 231 9.27 -16.77 -2.70
N MET A 232 7.97 -17.06 -2.65
CA MET A 232 7.19 -16.83 -1.43
C MET A 232 7.62 -17.82 -0.34
N ILE A 233 8.84 -17.66 0.15
CA ILE A 233 9.44 -18.52 1.17
C ILE A 233 8.95 -18.09 2.55
N ALA A 234 8.52 -19.04 3.38
CA ALA A 234 8.09 -18.80 4.76
C ALA A 234 6.97 -17.74 4.86
N SER A 235 5.91 -17.92 4.08
CA SER A 235 4.73 -17.04 4.10
C SER A 235 3.53 -17.75 4.68
N ALA A 236 2.61 -17.03 5.32
CA ALA A 236 1.40 -17.57 5.91
C ALA A 236 0.15 -16.78 5.51
N ILE A 237 -0.94 -17.50 5.21
CA ILE A 237 -2.25 -16.92 4.94
C ILE A 237 -3.23 -17.57 5.92
N CYS A 238 -3.81 -16.79 6.84
CA CYS A 238 -4.65 -17.34 7.90
C CYS A 238 -5.83 -16.45 8.26
N ASP A 239 -6.95 -17.06 8.68
CA ASP A 239 -8.16 -16.40 9.19
C ASP A 239 -8.73 -15.29 8.29
N ASN A 240 -8.42 -15.29 7.01
CA ASN A 240 -8.97 -14.31 6.08
C ASN A 240 -10.39 -14.72 5.70
N ARG A 241 -11.30 -13.74 5.65
CA ARG A 241 -12.71 -13.99 5.38
C ARG A 241 -13.17 -13.29 4.10
N GLN A 242 -13.73 -14.05 3.19
CA GLN A 242 -14.49 -13.51 2.06
C GLN A 242 -15.96 -13.37 2.46
N VAL A 243 -16.52 -12.18 2.27
CA VAL A 243 -17.95 -11.92 2.40
C VAL A 243 -18.57 -12.10 1.02
N ALA A 244 -19.59 -12.94 0.91
CA ALA A 244 -20.31 -13.17 -0.34
C ALA A 244 -20.78 -11.83 -0.95
N SER A 245 -20.51 -11.66 -2.23
CA SER A 245 -21.04 -10.58 -3.06
C SER A 245 -21.85 -11.26 -4.17
N GLU A 246 -22.97 -10.68 -4.55
CA GLU A 246 -23.88 -11.25 -5.56
C GLU A 246 -23.25 -11.43 -6.95
N THR A 247 -22.00 -11.04 -7.15
CA THR A 247 -21.33 -10.99 -8.47
C THR A 247 -19.92 -11.54 -8.53
N VAL A 248 -19.46 -12.39 -7.61
CA VAL A 248 -18.11 -12.95 -7.68
C VAL A 248 -18.12 -14.35 -8.30
N HIS A 249 -17.52 -14.50 -9.47
CA HIS A 249 -17.23 -15.78 -10.10
C HIS A 249 -16.35 -16.62 -9.18
N THR A 250 -16.79 -17.82 -8.93
CA THR A 250 -16.26 -18.78 -7.97
C THR A 250 -15.09 -19.58 -8.53
N GLU A 251 -13.92 -19.02 -8.52
CA GLU A 251 -12.74 -19.82 -8.20
C GLU A 251 -12.41 -19.53 -6.74
N GLY A 252 -12.03 -20.54 -5.95
CA GLY A 252 -11.92 -20.45 -4.49
C GLY A 252 -11.22 -19.17 -3.96
N PRO A 253 -11.21 -18.91 -2.66
CA PRO A 253 -10.82 -17.63 -2.08
C PRO A 253 -9.38 -17.21 -2.43
N TYR A 254 -8.55 -18.16 -2.87
CA TYR A 254 -7.15 -17.93 -3.23
C TYR A 254 -6.85 -18.50 -4.61
N ALA A 255 -6.27 -17.69 -5.49
CA ALA A 255 -5.80 -18.12 -6.79
C ALA A 255 -4.26 -18.10 -6.80
N PHE A 256 -3.67 -19.28 -6.98
CA PHE A 256 -2.23 -19.46 -7.14
C PHE A 256 -1.98 -19.86 -8.60
N ALA A 257 -1.27 -19.05 -9.36
CA ALA A 257 -0.95 -19.37 -10.75
C ALA A 257 0.21 -20.37 -10.87
N ASP A 258 1.10 -20.43 -9.87
CA ASP A 258 2.26 -21.32 -9.83
C ASP A 258 2.41 -22.00 -8.46
N PRO A 259 3.18 -23.10 -8.35
CA PRO A 259 3.46 -23.72 -7.07
C PRO A 259 4.26 -22.75 -6.18
N VAL A 260 3.62 -22.26 -5.15
CA VAL A 260 4.20 -21.37 -4.16
C VAL A 260 4.32 -22.09 -2.82
N ASP A 261 5.38 -21.81 -2.09
CA ASP A 261 5.61 -22.35 -0.75
C ASP A 261 4.84 -21.50 0.27
N VAL A 262 3.51 -21.64 0.25
CA VAL A 262 2.59 -20.90 1.11
C VAL A 262 1.84 -21.87 2.00
N VAL A 263 1.84 -21.60 3.30
CA VAL A 263 0.99 -22.30 4.26
C VAL A 263 -0.35 -21.57 4.35
N VAL A 264 -1.41 -22.21 3.92
CA VAL A 264 -2.77 -21.67 4.06
C VAL A 264 -3.45 -22.37 5.24
N HIS A 265 -3.72 -21.62 6.30
CA HIS A 265 -4.50 -22.08 7.44
C HIS A 265 -5.90 -21.52 7.37
N GLN A 266 -6.91 -22.37 7.44
CA GLN A 266 -8.31 -21.92 7.41
C GLN A 266 -8.80 -21.37 8.75
N ASN A 267 -8.21 -21.72 9.88
CA ASN A 267 -8.77 -21.40 11.20
C ASN A 267 -7.77 -21.20 12.35
N ASP A 268 -6.49 -20.98 12.16
CA ASP A 268 -5.60 -20.66 13.28
C ASP A 268 -4.34 -19.94 12.81
N CYS A 269 -4.26 -18.65 13.07
CA CYS A 269 -2.98 -17.96 13.10
C CYS A 269 -2.31 -18.33 14.44
N GLN A 270 -1.57 -19.41 14.47
CA GLN A 270 -0.72 -19.70 15.62
C GLN A 270 0.37 -18.64 15.72
N ASP A 271 0.60 -18.14 16.94
CA ASP A 271 1.76 -17.29 17.23
C ASP A 271 3.03 -17.87 16.62
N GLY A 272 3.79 -17.01 15.94
CA GLY A 272 4.87 -17.32 15.00
C GLY A 272 6.04 -18.21 15.45
N SER A 273 5.80 -19.23 16.25
CA SER A 273 6.80 -20.18 16.75
C SER A 273 6.88 -21.51 16.00
N ASP A 274 5.95 -21.82 15.08
CA ASP A 274 5.95 -23.11 14.38
C ASP A 274 5.56 -22.97 12.88
N MET A 275 6.40 -22.34 12.08
CA MET A 275 6.30 -22.43 10.63
C MET A 275 6.96 -23.74 10.14
N ARG A 276 6.23 -24.83 10.14
CA ARG A 276 6.64 -26.05 9.43
C ARG A 276 6.06 -26.04 8.02
N LEU A 277 6.93 -26.03 7.04
CA LEU A 277 6.65 -26.14 5.61
C LEU A 277 5.99 -27.48 5.28
N ASN A 278 4.73 -27.44 4.86
CA ASN A 278 4.08 -28.61 4.24
C ASN A 278 3.95 -28.34 2.72
N ARG A 279 4.76 -29.08 1.94
CA ARG A 279 4.61 -29.14 0.47
C ARG A 279 3.29 -29.79 0.12
N GLN A 280 2.33 -29.05 -0.41
CA GLN A 280 1.21 -29.65 -1.11
C GLN A 280 1.60 -29.98 -2.55
N THR A 281 1.99 -31.23 -2.80
CA THR A 281 2.12 -31.77 -4.15
C THR A 281 0.75 -31.95 -4.76
N ARG A 282 0.45 -31.22 -5.81
CA ARG A 282 -0.72 -31.49 -6.67
C ARG A 282 -0.61 -32.88 -7.26
N LYS A 283 -1.46 -33.83 -6.86
CA LYS A 283 -1.66 -35.08 -7.61
C LYS A 283 -2.21 -34.73 -8.98
N LYS A 284 -1.43 -34.96 -10.02
CA LYS A 284 -1.93 -35.01 -11.41
C LYS A 284 -2.88 -36.20 -11.47
N ASN A 285 -4.19 -35.94 -11.61
CA ASN A 285 -5.10 -36.94 -12.09
C ASN A 285 -4.85 -37.12 -13.60
N LYS A 286 -4.52 -38.36 -13.98
CA LYS A 286 -4.44 -38.81 -15.36
C LYS A 286 -5.87 -38.92 -15.95
#